data_32953c5066776533f86025644acbdc36
#
_entry.id   32953c5066776533f86025644acbdc36
#
_cell.length_a   1.000
_cell.length_b   1.000
_cell.length_c   1.000
_cell.angle_alpha   90.00
_cell.angle_beta   90.00
_cell.angle_gamma   90.00
#
_symmetry.space_group_name_H-M   'P 1'
#
loop_
_entity.id
_entity.type
_entity.pdbx_description
1 polymer ?
#
loop_
_entity_poly.entity_id
_entity_poly.type
_entity_poly.pdbx_seq_one_letter_code
_entity_poly.pdbx_strand_id
1 'polypeptide(L)'
;MKIKYSCFSDVGKVREVNQDSIFCRQKDGVGLFAVADGMGGHTDGELASQEVADQLIQWWNVHIMECEPSDFVNLIKSLEKIIQIANSNIYQKYNNGAICGCTLVVLFIFQQSYAVISAGDSRIYKLYGINTVSQLTQDDVWEMQQSVRCQYTVDEIEHHESKGKLMNAIGVFEEAGMHITTDTLKKADTFLLCSDGVYKMCTEDQIRNWMKAYRKNPDNTGLMTRVKTEIYERGALDNMSAVFVKVTKR
;
A
#
# COMPACT_ATOMS: atom_id res chain seq x y z
N MET A 1 -4.12 17.40 -15.73
CA MET A 1 -3.08 16.58 -15.11
C MET A 1 -3.08 15.23 -15.79
N LYS A 2 -1.93 14.58 -15.98
CA LYS A 2 -1.83 13.21 -16.52
C LYS A 2 -1.17 12.32 -15.49
N ILE A 3 -1.79 11.18 -15.18
CA ILE A 3 -1.27 10.17 -14.29
C ILE A 3 -0.81 9.00 -15.16
N LYS A 4 0.35 8.43 -14.87
CA LYS A 4 0.83 7.16 -15.44
C LYS A 4 1.12 6.22 -14.29
N TYR A 5 0.76 4.96 -14.45
CA TYR A 5 1.07 3.92 -13.47
C TYR A 5 1.50 2.63 -14.14
N SER A 6 2.26 1.84 -13.42
CA SER A 6 2.64 0.47 -13.77
C SER A 6 2.67 -0.34 -12.49
N CYS A 7 2.22 -1.57 -12.54
CA CYS A 7 2.11 -2.41 -11.36
C CYS A 7 2.41 -3.88 -11.68
N PHE A 8 2.72 -4.62 -10.64
CA PHE A 8 2.73 -6.08 -10.65
C PHE A 8 2.31 -6.60 -9.27
N SER A 9 1.76 -7.81 -9.27
CA SER A 9 1.57 -8.65 -8.10
C SER A 9 2.05 -10.05 -8.48
N ASP A 10 2.77 -10.72 -7.58
CA ASP A 10 3.40 -12.00 -7.85
C ASP A 10 3.51 -12.84 -6.58
N VAL A 11 3.32 -14.14 -6.70
CA VAL A 11 3.31 -15.07 -5.58
C VAL A 11 4.68 -15.24 -4.90
N GLY A 12 5.77 -14.89 -5.59
CA GLY A 12 7.13 -15.16 -5.14
C GLY A 12 7.56 -16.61 -5.38
N LYS A 13 8.64 -17.05 -4.68
CA LYS A 13 9.21 -18.39 -4.85
C LYS A 13 8.79 -19.39 -3.79
N VAL A 14 8.32 -18.92 -2.65
CA VAL A 14 8.13 -19.76 -1.44
C VAL A 14 6.66 -19.97 -1.11
N ARG A 15 5.83 -18.97 -1.34
CA ARG A 15 4.38 -19.06 -1.09
C ARG A 15 3.70 -19.85 -2.21
N GLU A 16 2.63 -20.57 -1.86
CA GLU A 16 1.79 -21.29 -2.82
C GLU A 16 0.65 -20.43 -3.36
N VAL A 17 0.17 -19.49 -2.55
CA VAL A 17 -0.93 -18.58 -2.88
C VAL A 17 -0.45 -17.14 -2.79
N ASN A 18 -0.92 -16.32 -3.70
CA ASN A 18 -0.72 -14.88 -3.62
C ASN A 18 -1.88 -14.25 -2.83
N GLN A 19 -1.60 -13.83 -1.60
CA GLN A 19 -2.56 -13.17 -0.71
C GLN A 19 -2.57 -11.65 -0.85
N ASP A 20 -1.67 -11.09 -1.68
CA ASP A 20 -1.67 -9.68 -2.02
C ASP A 20 -2.77 -9.34 -3.03
N SER A 21 -3.41 -8.19 -2.83
CA SER A 21 -4.32 -7.59 -3.81
C SER A 21 -3.87 -6.18 -4.17
N ILE A 22 -4.04 -5.83 -5.46
CA ILE A 22 -3.75 -4.47 -5.93
C ILE A 22 -5.00 -3.86 -6.59
N PHE A 23 -5.18 -2.56 -6.38
CA PHE A 23 -6.20 -1.78 -7.05
C PHE A 23 -5.57 -0.57 -7.73
N CYS A 24 -5.84 -0.39 -9.04
CA CYS A 24 -5.30 0.71 -9.82
C CYS A 24 -6.36 1.23 -10.79
N ARG A 25 -6.83 2.45 -10.59
CA ARG A 25 -7.77 3.13 -11.49
C ARG A 25 -7.41 4.59 -11.67
N GLN A 26 -7.69 5.11 -12.86
CA GLN A 26 -7.61 6.54 -13.14
C GLN A 26 -8.67 6.99 -14.15
N LYS A 27 -9.13 8.21 -14.00
CA LYS A 27 -10.03 8.89 -14.93
C LYS A 27 -9.85 10.41 -14.79
N ASP A 28 -9.64 11.12 -15.89
CA ASP A 28 -9.63 12.58 -15.99
C ASP A 28 -8.76 13.32 -14.93
N GLY A 29 -7.60 12.74 -14.59
CA GLY A 29 -6.69 13.31 -13.60
C GLY A 29 -7.03 12.96 -12.14
N VAL A 30 -8.03 12.13 -11.92
CA VAL A 30 -8.27 11.43 -10.65
C VAL A 30 -7.58 10.09 -10.69
N GLY A 31 -6.98 9.65 -9.58
CA GLY A 31 -6.34 8.34 -9.48
C GLY A 31 -6.53 7.72 -8.11
N LEU A 32 -6.81 6.43 -8.08
CA LEU A 32 -6.88 5.63 -6.85
C LEU A 32 -6.03 4.37 -7.05
N PHE A 33 -5.04 4.21 -6.17
CA PHE A 33 -4.07 3.12 -6.21
C PHE A 33 -3.97 2.52 -4.81
N ALA A 34 -3.99 1.20 -4.72
CA ALA A 34 -3.87 0.52 -3.44
C ALA A 34 -3.07 -0.77 -3.55
N VAL A 35 -2.44 -1.15 -2.44
CA VAL A 35 -1.85 -2.46 -2.18
C VAL A 35 -2.38 -2.93 -0.84
N ALA A 36 -2.88 -4.16 -0.79
CA ALA A 36 -3.32 -4.85 0.40
C ALA A 36 -2.58 -6.19 0.48
N ASP A 37 -1.90 -6.43 1.60
CA ASP A 37 -1.15 -7.65 1.87
C ASP A 37 -1.93 -8.49 2.87
N GLY A 38 -2.43 -9.63 2.39
CA GLY A 38 -3.32 -10.50 3.14
C GLY A 38 -2.58 -11.35 4.16
N MET A 39 -3.11 -11.41 5.37
CA MET A 39 -2.62 -12.26 6.45
C MET A 39 -3.72 -13.16 6.99
N GLY A 40 -3.36 -14.40 7.25
CA GLY A 40 -4.27 -15.42 7.76
C GLY A 40 -3.82 -16.83 7.39
N GLY A 41 -4.53 -17.84 7.93
CA GLY A 41 -4.26 -19.23 7.57
C GLY A 41 -4.73 -19.55 6.14
N HIS A 42 -3.93 -20.28 5.37
CA HIS A 42 -4.22 -20.82 4.03
C HIS A 42 -4.85 -19.82 3.03
N THR A 43 -6.18 -19.70 2.97
CA THR A 43 -6.90 -18.86 1.98
C THR A 43 -7.49 -17.58 2.57
N ASP A 44 -7.48 -17.41 3.88
CA ASP A 44 -8.23 -16.33 4.54
C ASP A 44 -7.62 -14.95 4.26
N GLY A 45 -6.29 -14.85 4.16
CA GLY A 45 -5.60 -13.60 3.82
C GLY A 45 -5.94 -13.11 2.41
N GLU A 46 -6.05 -14.01 1.42
CA GLU A 46 -6.49 -13.68 0.06
C GLU A 46 -7.90 -13.09 0.06
N LEU A 47 -8.82 -13.69 0.84
CA LEU A 47 -10.20 -13.21 0.95
C LEU A 47 -10.27 -11.82 1.60
N ALA A 48 -9.41 -11.54 2.59
CA ALA A 48 -9.36 -10.24 3.23
C ALA A 48 -8.84 -9.14 2.28
N SER A 49 -7.74 -9.37 1.60
CA SER A 49 -7.18 -8.40 0.65
C SER A 49 -8.11 -8.17 -0.55
N GLN A 50 -8.81 -9.23 -1.02
CA GLN A 50 -9.80 -9.13 -2.09
C GLN A 50 -11.04 -8.34 -1.66
N GLU A 51 -11.57 -8.55 -0.44
CA GLU A 51 -12.71 -7.76 0.09
C GLU A 51 -12.40 -6.27 0.07
N VAL A 52 -11.20 -5.86 0.50
CA VAL A 52 -10.78 -4.45 0.44
C VAL A 52 -10.74 -3.96 -1.01
N ALA A 53 -10.18 -4.74 -1.93
CA ALA A 53 -10.13 -4.37 -3.35
C ALA A 53 -11.53 -4.20 -3.95
N ASP A 54 -12.47 -5.09 -3.62
CA ASP A 54 -13.86 -5.04 -4.09
C ASP A 54 -14.60 -3.80 -3.57
N GLN A 55 -14.40 -3.43 -2.30
CA GLN A 55 -14.96 -2.20 -1.73
C GLN A 55 -14.37 -0.94 -2.39
N LEU A 56 -13.09 -0.93 -2.72
CA LEU A 56 -12.47 0.19 -3.47
C LEU A 56 -13.00 0.27 -4.92
N ILE A 57 -13.28 -0.87 -5.57
CA ILE A 57 -13.94 -0.92 -6.88
C ILE A 57 -15.33 -0.30 -6.81
N GLN A 58 -16.13 -0.69 -5.82
CA GLN A 58 -17.47 -0.15 -5.61
C GLN A 58 -17.43 1.36 -5.35
N TRP A 59 -16.54 1.81 -4.46
CA TRP A 59 -16.35 3.22 -4.18
C TRP A 59 -15.99 4.02 -5.45
N TRP A 60 -15.04 3.52 -6.25
CA TRP A 60 -14.62 4.16 -7.49
C TRP A 60 -15.78 4.31 -8.47
N ASN A 61 -16.57 3.27 -8.65
CA ASN A 61 -17.71 3.29 -9.56
C ASN A 61 -18.73 4.33 -9.14
N VAL A 62 -19.12 4.34 -7.87
CA VAL A 62 -20.14 5.28 -7.36
C VAL A 62 -19.63 6.72 -7.39
N HIS A 63 -18.43 7.00 -6.89
CA HIS A 63 -17.97 8.37 -6.66
C HIS A 63 -17.22 9.01 -7.83
N ILE A 64 -16.70 8.22 -8.76
CA ILE A 64 -15.85 8.73 -9.86
C ILE A 64 -16.44 8.42 -11.24
N MET A 65 -17.10 7.27 -11.40
CA MET A 65 -17.64 6.87 -12.69
C MET A 65 -19.09 7.33 -12.91
N GLU A 66 -19.93 7.23 -11.90
CA GLU A 66 -21.38 7.46 -12.01
C GLU A 66 -21.80 8.86 -11.56
N CYS A 67 -21.05 9.50 -10.69
CA CYS A 67 -21.36 10.82 -10.14
C CYS A 67 -20.30 11.85 -10.53
N GLU A 68 -20.68 13.13 -10.53
CA GLU A 68 -19.72 14.24 -10.50
C GLU A 68 -18.95 14.15 -9.17
N PRO A 69 -17.59 14.10 -9.21
CA PRO A 69 -16.81 13.98 -7.99
C PRO A 69 -17.07 15.16 -7.04
N SER A 70 -17.35 14.85 -5.78
CA SER A 70 -17.46 15.85 -4.72
C SER A 70 -16.09 16.50 -4.43
N ASP A 71 -16.01 17.34 -3.42
CA ASP A 71 -14.73 17.91 -3.02
C ASP A 71 -13.78 16.86 -2.41
N PHE A 72 -12.49 17.19 -2.40
CA PHE A 72 -11.42 16.29 -1.97
C PHE A 72 -11.61 15.74 -0.55
N VAL A 73 -12.08 16.59 0.38
CA VAL A 73 -12.26 16.19 1.79
C VAL A 73 -13.39 15.19 1.94
N ASN A 74 -14.52 15.42 1.25
CA ASN A 74 -15.65 14.50 1.27
C ASN A 74 -15.32 13.16 0.61
N LEU A 75 -14.52 13.17 -0.46
CA LEU A 75 -14.04 11.94 -1.08
C LEU A 75 -13.14 11.13 -0.14
N ILE A 76 -12.24 11.77 0.62
CA ILE A 76 -11.41 11.07 1.62
C ILE A 76 -12.28 10.47 2.72
N LYS A 77 -13.26 11.22 3.27
CA LYS A 77 -14.18 10.69 4.28
C LYS A 77 -15.00 9.50 3.78
N SER A 78 -15.41 9.53 2.51
CA SER A 78 -16.12 8.40 1.91
C SER A 78 -15.21 7.19 1.67
N LEU A 79 -13.91 7.40 1.34
CA LEU A 79 -12.91 6.33 1.27
C LEU A 79 -12.68 5.71 2.65
N GLU A 80 -12.49 6.52 3.68
CA GLU A 80 -12.36 6.05 5.06
C GLU A 80 -13.56 5.18 5.46
N LYS A 81 -14.77 5.64 5.17
CA LYS A 81 -16.00 4.90 5.47
C LYS A 81 -16.06 3.55 4.75
N ILE A 82 -15.71 3.47 3.47
CA ILE A 82 -15.76 2.20 2.73
C ILE A 82 -14.70 1.23 3.22
N ILE A 83 -13.53 1.71 3.65
CA ILE A 83 -12.47 0.89 4.25
C ILE A 83 -12.95 0.33 5.60
N GLN A 84 -13.66 1.13 6.42
CA GLN A 84 -14.26 0.62 7.67
C GLN A 84 -15.36 -0.41 7.41
N ILE A 85 -16.11 -0.28 6.30
CA ILE A 85 -17.07 -1.32 5.90
C ILE A 85 -16.33 -2.62 5.53
N ALA A 86 -15.24 -2.54 4.75
CA ALA A 86 -14.40 -3.70 4.46
C ALA A 86 -13.87 -4.33 5.75
N ASN A 87 -13.36 -3.52 6.68
CA ASN A 87 -12.90 -3.97 8.00
C ASN A 87 -13.98 -4.76 8.73
N SER A 88 -15.19 -4.20 8.84
CA SER A 88 -16.30 -4.85 9.53
C SER A 88 -16.72 -6.15 8.86
N ASN A 89 -16.76 -6.18 7.54
CA ASN A 89 -17.09 -7.38 6.77
C ASN A 89 -16.07 -8.51 7.03
N ILE A 90 -14.77 -8.21 6.99
CA ILE A 90 -13.70 -9.16 7.25
C ILE A 90 -13.76 -9.64 8.70
N TYR A 91 -13.85 -8.71 9.65
CA TYR A 91 -13.90 -9.00 11.07
C TYR A 91 -15.06 -9.93 11.45
N GLN A 92 -16.26 -9.65 10.95
CA GLN A 92 -17.44 -10.45 11.25
C GLN A 92 -17.47 -11.81 10.55
N LYS A 93 -16.95 -11.87 9.31
CA LYS A 93 -17.10 -13.04 8.47
C LYS A 93 -16.00 -14.08 8.67
N TYR A 94 -14.77 -13.66 8.93
CA TYR A 94 -13.60 -14.53 8.89
C TYR A 94 -12.90 -14.73 10.24
N ASN A 95 -13.10 -13.85 11.25
CA ASN A 95 -12.45 -13.98 12.55
C ASN A 95 -13.18 -14.92 13.53
N ASN A 96 -13.61 -16.07 13.06
CA ASN A 96 -14.27 -17.12 13.85
C ASN A 96 -13.25 -18.10 14.46
N GLY A 97 -12.25 -17.60 15.19
CA GLY A 97 -11.24 -18.41 15.87
C GLY A 97 -9.86 -18.42 15.23
N ALA A 98 -9.69 -17.84 14.06
CA ALA A 98 -8.41 -17.57 13.43
C ALA A 98 -8.31 -16.07 13.10
N ILE A 99 -7.10 -15.51 13.11
CA ILE A 99 -6.88 -14.11 12.70
C ILE A 99 -6.87 -14.05 11.18
N CYS A 100 -7.78 -13.28 10.61
CA CYS A 100 -7.86 -12.98 9.19
C CYS A 100 -7.89 -11.46 9.01
N GLY A 101 -7.10 -10.94 8.09
CA GLY A 101 -7.03 -9.52 7.81
C GLY A 101 -6.07 -9.20 6.68
N CYS A 102 -5.82 -7.94 6.44
CA CYS A 102 -4.79 -7.49 5.52
C CYS A 102 -4.22 -6.13 5.94
N THR A 103 -2.99 -5.85 5.53
CA THR A 103 -2.50 -4.47 5.49
C THR A 103 -3.22 -3.68 4.42
N LEU A 104 -3.11 -2.38 4.45
CA LEU A 104 -3.64 -1.53 3.38
C LEU A 104 -2.81 -0.26 3.24
N VAL A 105 -2.44 0.07 2.00
CA VAL A 105 -1.98 1.41 1.64
C VAL A 105 -2.75 1.91 0.42
N VAL A 106 -3.22 3.15 0.51
CA VAL A 106 -3.99 3.81 -0.57
C VAL A 106 -3.36 5.14 -0.90
N LEU A 107 -3.10 5.38 -2.18
CA LEU A 107 -2.79 6.69 -2.74
C LEU A 107 -4.00 7.18 -3.54
N PHE A 108 -4.68 8.19 -3.04
CA PHE A 108 -5.76 8.88 -3.74
C PHE A 108 -5.27 10.21 -4.30
N ILE A 109 -5.41 10.41 -5.59
CA ILE A 109 -5.01 11.63 -6.32
C ILE A 109 -6.26 12.30 -6.85
N PHE A 110 -6.46 13.57 -6.50
CA PHE A 110 -7.57 14.38 -6.97
C PHE A 110 -7.11 15.82 -7.26
N GLN A 111 -7.23 16.24 -8.50
CA GLN A 111 -6.80 17.56 -8.95
C GLN A 111 -5.32 17.85 -8.60
N GLN A 112 -5.05 18.80 -7.74
CA GLN A 112 -3.68 19.16 -7.31
C GLN A 112 -3.30 18.61 -5.94
N SER A 113 -4.14 17.74 -5.36
CA SER A 113 -3.94 17.17 -4.03
C SER A 113 -3.82 15.65 -4.10
N TYR A 114 -3.21 15.08 -3.08
CA TYR A 114 -3.24 13.65 -2.84
C TYR A 114 -3.47 13.35 -1.37
N ALA A 115 -4.05 12.19 -1.12
CA ALA A 115 -4.16 11.60 0.20
C ALA A 115 -3.43 10.25 0.23
N VAL A 116 -2.81 9.95 1.35
CA VAL A 116 -2.27 8.65 1.72
C VAL A 116 -3.09 8.13 2.88
N ILE A 117 -3.63 6.92 2.74
CA ILE A 117 -4.33 6.19 3.81
C ILE A 117 -3.56 4.90 4.04
N SER A 118 -3.25 4.56 5.29
CA SER A 118 -2.54 3.31 5.60
C SER A 118 -3.01 2.66 6.89
N ALA A 119 -2.92 1.33 6.93
CA ALA A 119 -3.04 0.46 8.10
C ALA A 119 -2.12 -0.75 7.89
N GLY A 120 -1.29 -1.09 8.88
CA GLY A 120 -0.30 -2.15 8.77
C GLY A 120 1.08 -1.67 8.36
N ASP A 121 1.89 -2.54 7.73
CA ASP A 121 3.30 -2.29 7.38
C ASP A 121 3.58 -2.24 5.87
N SER A 122 2.59 -2.36 5.00
CA SER A 122 2.74 -1.98 3.60
C SER A 122 3.08 -0.49 3.48
N ARG A 123 3.85 -0.11 2.47
CA ARG A 123 4.44 1.23 2.44
C ARG A 123 4.13 2.01 1.18
N ILE A 124 4.07 3.34 1.34
CA ILE A 124 4.10 4.30 0.23
C ILE A 124 5.35 5.15 0.35
N TYR A 125 6.14 5.15 -0.71
CA TYR A 125 7.30 6.03 -0.87
C TYR A 125 7.02 7.14 -1.86
N LYS A 126 7.61 8.31 -1.63
CA LYS A 126 7.60 9.44 -2.57
C LYS A 126 9.02 9.85 -2.92
N LEU A 127 9.28 10.04 -4.21
CA LEU A 127 10.56 10.56 -4.70
C LEU A 127 10.50 12.09 -4.77
N TYR A 128 11.23 12.73 -3.88
CA TYR A 128 11.41 14.18 -3.81
C TYR A 128 12.64 14.65 -4.59
N GLY A 129 12.54 15.81 -5.22
CA GLY A 129 13.67 16.40 -5.93
C GLY A 129 14.32 15.42 -6.90
N ILE A 130 15.67 15.32 -6.87
CA ILE A 130 16.43 14.47 -7.79
C ILE A 130 16.68 13.07 -7.21
N ASN A 131 16.93 12.97 -5.90
CA ASN A 131 17.48 11.75 -5.29
C ASN A 131 16.87 11.33 -3.94
N THR A 132 16.03 12.13 -3.33
CA THR A 132 15.51 11.83 -1.99
C THR A 132 14.23 11.01 -2.09
N VAL A 133 14.23 9.83 -1.51
CA VAL A 133 13.04 9.01 -1.30
C VAL A 133 12.66 9.10 0.16
N SER A 134 11.38 9.32 0.44
CA SER A 134 10.85 9.30 1.79
C SER A 134 9.64 8.37 1.84
N GLN A 135 9.55 7.58 2.91
CA GLN A 135 8.35 6.85 3.25
C GLN A 135 7.28 7.85 3.73
N LEU A 136 6.08 7.75 3.20
CA LEU A 136 4.93 8.58 3.57
C LEU A 136 4.03 7.92 4.63
N THR A 137 4.09 6.61 4.73
CA THR A 137 3.33 5.80 5.68
C THR A 137 4.12 5.59 6.97
N GLN A 138 3.43 5.24 8.04
CA GLN A 138 4.03 4.76 9.28
C GLN A 138 3.67 3.28 9.42
N ASP A 139 4.67 2.43 9.72
CA ASP A 139 4.43 1.01 9.92
C ASP A 139 3.76 0.77 11.27
N ASP A 140 2.70 -0.01 11.29
CA ASP A 140 1.98 -0.42 12.50
C ASP A 140 2.56 -1.73 13.04
N VAL A 141 3.84 -1.72 13.39
CA VAL A 141 4.54 -2.88 13.99
C VAL A 141 4.93 -2.61 15.44
N TRP A 142 5.16 -3.70 16.18
CA TRP A 142 5.42 -3.64 17.63
C TRP A 142 6.56 -2.65 18.00
N GLU A 143 7.66 -2.68 17.29
CA GLU A 143 8.82 -1.83 17.57
C GLU A 143 8.59 -0.33 17.26
N MET A 144 7.53 -0.01 16.54
CA MET A 144 7.16 1.39 16.26
C MET A 144 6.31 2.02 17.37
N GLN A 145 5.80 1.21 18.31
CA GLN A 145 5.02 1.72 19.41
C GLN A 145 5.88 2.57 20.37
N GLN A 146 5.35 3.72 20.78
CA GLN A 146 6.05 4.62 21.69
C GLN A 146 6.37 3.95 23.04
N SER A 147 5.47 3.13 23.57
CA SER A 147 5.68 2.37 24.80
C SER A 147 6.89 1.44 24.71
N VAL A 148 7.07 0.75 23.58
CA VAL A 148 8.21 -0.13 23.32
C VAL A 148 9.51 0.67 23.26
N ARG A 149 9.52 1.77 22.51
CA ARG A 149 10.69 2.64 22.38
C ARG A 149 11.11 3.34 23.68
N CYS A 150 10.17 3.51 24.62
CA CYS A 150 10.50 4.03 25.95
C CYS A 150 10.99 2.95 26.90
N GLN A 151 10.65 1.67 26.67
CA GLN A 151 10.94 0.56 27.55
C GLN A 151 12.20 -0.20 27.19
N TYR A 152 12.50 -0.34 25.90
CA TYR A 152 13.58 -1.16 25.36
C TYR A 152 14.64 -0.30 24.66
N THR A 153 15.88 -0.72 24.73
CA THR A 153 16.99 -0.17 23.93
C THR A 153 16.87 -0.64 22.47
N VAL A 154 17.60 0.01 21.58
CA VAL A 154 17.63 -0.37 20.15
C VAL A 154 18.10 -1.81 19.97
N ASP A 155 19.11 -2.25 20.72
CA ASP A 155 19.64 -3.61 20.64
C ASP A 155 18.63 -4.66 21.15
N GLU A 156 17.93 -4.38 22.25
CA GLU A 156 16.87 -5.25 22.77
C GLU A 156 15.70 -5.36 21.78
N ILE A 157 15.30 -4.27 21.14
CA ILE A 157 14.26 -4.26 20.10
C ILE A 157 14.70 -5.12 18.91
N GLU A 158 15.96 -4.97 18.46
CA GLU A 158 16.48 -5.69 17.29
C GLU A 158 16.43 -7.21 17.45
N HIS A 159 16.61 -7.72 18.68
CA HIS A 159 16.62 -9.15 19.01
C HIS A 159 15.32 -9.65 19.68
N HIS A 160 14.30 -8.80 19.79
CA HIS A 160 13.05 -9.15 20.46
C HIS A 160 12.15 -10.04 19.60
N GLU A 161 11.54 -11.07 20.20
CA GLU A 161 10.64 -12.02 19.51
C GLU A 161 9.41 -11.39 18.88
N SER A 162 8.99 -10.20 19.35
CA SER A 162 7.86 -9.46 18.82
C SER A 162 8.24 -8.48 17.71
N LYS A 163 9.52 -8.37 17.33
CA LYS A 163 9.94 -7.50 16.24
C LYS A 163 9.24 -7.87 14.93
N GLY A 164 8.71 -6.86 14.23
CA GLY A 164 7.95 -7.04 12.99
C GLY A 164 6.53 -7.54 13.17
N LYS A 165 6.06 -7.78 14.42
CA LYS A 165 4.69 -8.18 14.65
C LYS A 165 3.74 -7.03 14.37
N LEU A 166 2.75 -7.26 13.49
CA LEU A 166 1.71 -6.29 13.18
C LEU A 166 0.86 -5.99 14.40
N MET A 167 0.62 -4.71 14.63
CA MET A 167 -0.19 -4.20 15.74
C MET A 167 -1.51 -3.60 15.29
N ASN A 168 -1.69 -3.42 13.98
CA ASN A 168 -2.91 -2.91 13.36
C ASN A 168 -3.01 -3.44 11.92
N ALA A 169 -4.22 -3.80 11.50
CA ALA A 169 -4.53 -4.23 10.15
C ALA A 169 -6.05 -4.20 9.93
N ILE A 170 -6.46 -4.15 8.68
CA ILE A 170 -7.87 -4.23 8.27
C ILE A 170 -8.42 -5.63 8.55
N GLY A 171 -9.57 -5.71 9.22
CA GLY A 171 -10.27 -6.96 9.52
C GLY A 171 -9.87 -7.62 10.83
N VAL A 172 -8.80 -7.20 11.50
CA VAL A 172 -8.28 -7.84 12.72
C VAL A 172 -8.98 -7.34 13.98
N PHE A 173 -9.36 -6.08 14.00
CA PHE A 173 -10.04 -5.43 15.12
C PHE A 173 -11.44 -4.95 14.71
N GLU A 174 -12.31 -4.72 15.67
CA GLU A 174 -13.65 -4.20 15.43
C GLU A 174 -13.62 -2.88 14.66
N GLU A 175 -12.67 -2.00 15.00
CA GLU A 175 -12.35 -0.78 14.25
C GLU A 175 -10.88 -0.80 13.85
N ALA A 176 -10.58 -0.60 12.57
CA ALA A 176 -9.21 -0.44 12.10
C ALA A 176 -8.75 0.99 12.32
N GLY A 177 -7.60 1.14 12.94
CA GLY A 177 -6.88 2.43 12.98
C GLY A 177 -6.34 2.78 11.60
N MET A 178 -6.68 3.97 11.07
CA MET A 178 -6.13 4.43 9.80
C MET A 178 -5.30 5.69 9.98
N HIS A 179 -4.10 5.69 9.40
CA HIS A 179 -3.29 6.89 9.26
C HIS A 179 -3.68 7.58 7.96
N ILE A 180 -4.15 8.82 8.05
CA ILE A 180 -4.57 9.62 6.88
C ILE A 180 -3.74 10.89 6.84
N THR A 181 -3.01 11.08 5.75
CA THR A 181 -2.24 12.30 5.47
C THR A 181 -2.58 12.87 4.11
N THR A 182 -2.52 14.18 3.98
CA THR A 182 -2.79 14.88 2.72
C THR A 182 -1.71 15.89 2.40
N ASP A 183 -1.42 16.08 1.11
CA ASP A 183 -0.47 17.10 0.65
C ASP A 183 -0.79 17.50 -0.80
N THR A 184 -0.09 18.49 -1.32
CA THR A 184 -0.23 18.99 -2.67
C THR A 184 0.74 18.32 -3.64
N LEU A 185 0.28 18.05 -4.85
CA LEU A 185 1.10 17.48 -5.92
C LEU A 185 2.05 18.52 -6.54
N LYS A 186 3.28 18.11 -6.74
CA LYS A 186 4.30 18.85 -7.50
C LYS A 186 4.50 18.21 -8.88
N LYS A 187 5.09 18.96 -9.80
CA LYS A 187 5.43 18.44 -11.14
C LYS A 187 6.40 17.25 -11.01
N ALA A 188 6.07 16.15 -11.68
CA ALA A 188 6.84 14.92 -11.71
C ALA A 188 6.93 14.17 -10.35
N ASP A 189 5.97 14.40 -9.43
CA ASP A 189 5.84 13.55 -8.26
C ASP A 189 5.72 12.09 -8.69
N THR A 190 6.48 11.27 -8.02
CA THR A 190 6.56 9.83 -8.30
C THR A 190 6.41 9.07 -6.99
N PHE A 191 5.49 8.11 -6.97
CA PHE A 191 5.17 7.31 -5.80
C PHE A 191 5.43 5.84 -6.11
N LEU A 192 5.74 5.07 -5.07
CA LEU A 192 5.78 3.62 -5.06
C LEU A 192 4.96 3.15 -3.87
N LEU A 193 3.93 2.35 -4.13
CA LEU A 193 3.20 1.57 -3.13
C LEU A 193 3.71 0.15 -3.21
N CYS A 194 3.94 -0.51 -2.08
CA CYS A 194 4.39 -1.90 -2.09
C CYS A 194 4.07 -2.64 -0.79
N SER A 195 3.89 -3.96 -0.91
CA SER A 195 3.87 -4.89 0.22
C SER A 195 5.28 -5.16 0.76
N ASP A 196 5.36 -5.82 1.89
CA ASP A 196 6.61 -6.11 2.59
C ASP A 196 7.56 -7.05 1.82
N GLY A 197 7.02 -7.97 1.03
CA GLY A 197 7.81 -8.82 0.14
C GLY A 197 8.63 -8.07 -0.92
N VAL A 198 8.34 -6.77 -1.12
CA VAL A 198 9.16 -5.90 -1.96
C VAL A 198 10.23 -5.19 -1.13
N TYR A 199 9.85 -4.41 -0.11
CA TYR A 199 10.81 -3.56 0.57
C TYR A 199 11.74 -4.31 1.53
N LYS A 200 11.32 -5.44 2.09
CA LYS A 200 12.19 -6.31 2.91
C LYS A 200 13.28 -7.01 2.10
N MET A 201 13.05 -7.18 0.80
CA MET A 201 14.02 -7.79 -0.12
C MET A 201 14.95 -6.79 -0.80
N CYS A 202 14.84 -5.49 -0.53
CA CYS A 202 15.54 -4.46 -1.27
C CYS A 202 16.16 -3.40 -0.37
N THR A 203 17.26 -2.82 -0.82
CA THR A 203 17.86 -1.67 -0.16
C THR A 203 17.12 -0.38 -0.55
N GLU A 204 17.22 0.67 0.29
CA GLU A 204 16.68 1.99 -0.04
C GLU A 204 17.25 2.55 -1.35
N ASP A 205 18.53 2.28 -1.63
CA ASP A 205 19.18 2.71 -2.86
C ASP A 205 18.55 2.06 -4.11
N GLN A 206 18.13 0.80 -4.01
CA GLN A 206 17.45 0.12 -5.10
C GLN A 206 16.06 0.70 -5.33
N ILE A 207 15.27 0.88 -4.26
CA ILE A 207 13.96 1.54 -4.33
C ILE A 207 14.12 2.92 -4.99
N ARG A 208 15.10 3.70 -4.56
CA ARG A 208 15.42 5.02 -5.14
C ARG A 208 15.73 4.92 -6.63
N ASN A 209 16.56 3.97 -7.03
CA ASN A 209 16.95 3.78 -8.43
C ASN A 209 15.78 3.34 -9.31
N TRP A 210 14.90 2.48 -8.83
CA TRP A 210 13.67 2.10 -9.52
C TRP A 210 12.73 3.28 -9.71
N MET A 211 12.48 4.04 -8.65
CA MET A 211 11.62 5.23 -8.71
C MET A 211 12.17 6.29 -9.66
N LYS A 212 13.50 6.50 -9.70
CA LYS A 212 14.16 7.39 -10.65
C LYS A 212 14.02 6.90 -12.10
N ALA A 213 14.22 5.61 -12.34
CA ALA A 213 14.06 5.01 -13.66
C ALA A 213 12.60 5.16 -14.14
N TYR A 214 11.64 4.87 -13.27
CA TYR A 214 10.22 5.05 -13.56
C TYR A 214 9.86 6.50 -13.84
N ARG A 215 10.34 7.44 -13.04
CA ARG A 215 10.13 8.87 -13.28
C ARG A 215 10.69 9.34 -14.63
N LYS A 216 11.84 8.82 -15.03
CA LYS A 216 12.46 9.15 -16.32
C LYS A 216 11.62 8.61 -17.49
N ASN A 217 11.21 7.35 -17.43
CA ASN A 217 10.42 6.70 -18.48
C ASN A 217 9.34 5.77 -17.88
N PRO A 218 8.14 6.28 -17.59
CA PRO A 218 7.04 5.48 -17.01
C PRO A 218 6.43 4.48 -18.01
N ASP A 219 6.72 4.60 -19.30
CA ASP A 219 6.24 3.67 -20.32
C ASP A 219 7.23 2.50 -20.57
N ASN A 220 8.30 2.43 -19.79
CA ASN A 220 9.28 1.34 -19.89
C ASN A 220 8.71 0.05 -19.29
N THR A 221 8.18 -0.82 -20.14
CA THR A 221 7.61 -2.12 -19.74
C THR A 221 8.65 -3.06 -19.13
N GLY A 222 9.93 -2.91 -19.44
CA GLY A 222 11.02 -3.71 -18.89
C GLY A 222 11.36 -3.38 -17.43
N LEU A 223 10.92 -2.23 -16.91
CA LEU A 223 11.23 -1.87 -15.52
C LEU A 223 10.56 -2.81 -14.52
N MET A 224 9.30 -3.15 -14.71
CA MET A 224 8.58 -4.07 -13.81
C MET A 224 9.22 -5.46 -13.81
N THR A 225 9.59 -5.96 -14.97
CA THR A 225 10.33 -7.22 -15.10
C THR A 225 11.67 -7.15 -14.37
N ARG A 226 12.43 -6.06 -14.54
CA ARG A 226 13.69 -5.86 -13.84
C ARG A 226 13.52 -5.84 -12.31
N VAL A 227 12.55 -5.09 -11.81
CA VAL A 227 12.26 -5.03 -10.36
C VAL A 227 11.95 -6.42 -9.82
N LYS A 228 11.06 -7.18 -10.48
CA LYS A 228 10.76 -8.57 -10.14
C LYS A 228 12.02 -9.43 -10.14
N THR A 229 12.82 -9.39 -11.18
CA THR A 229 14.05 -10.18 -11.31
C THR A 229 15.00 -9.88 -10.13
N GLU A 230 15.23 -8.62 -9.81
CA GLU A 230 16.11 -8.22 -8.70
C GLU A 230 15.60 -8.74 -7.33
N ILE A 231 14.26 -8.82 -7.10
CA ILE A 231 13.66 -9.42 -5.91
C ILE A 231 13.81 -10.96 -5.94
N TYR A 232 13.58 -11.59 -7.10
CA TYR A 232 13.73 -13.03 -7.29
C TYR A 232 15.16 -13.52 -7.04
N GLU A 233 16.17 -12.74 -7.42
CA GLU A 233 17.60 -13.04 -7.16
C GLU A 233 17.91 -13.05 -5.64
N ARG A 234 17.09 -12.38 -4.81
CA ARG A 234 17.22 -12.34 -3.34
C ARG A 234 16.34 -13.34 -2.61
N GLY A 235 15.67 -14.19 -3.35
CA GLY A 235 14.89 -15.28 -2.76
C GLY A 235 13.39 -15.15 -2.95
N ALA A 236 12.83 -13.92 -3.11
CA ALA A 236 11.38 -13.70 -3.23
C ALA A 236 10.58 -14.54 -2.22
N LEU A 237 10.86 -14.34 -0.92
CA LEU A 237 10.41 -15.21 0.17
C LEU A 237 8.92 -15.08 0.45
N ASP A 238 8.30 -13.96 0.04
CA ASP A 238 6.90 -13.66 0.24
C ASP A 238 6.20 -13.25 -1.06
N ASN A 239 4.86 -13.08 -0.98
CA ASN A 239 4.10 -12.40 -2.00
C ASN A 239 4.66 -10.99 -2.19
N MET A 240 4.68 -10.49 -3.41
CA MET A 240 5.27 -9.19 -3.70
C MET A 240 4.40 -8.40 -4.66
N SER A 241 3.95 -7.25 -4.20
CA SER A 241 3.11 -6.34 -4.98
C SER A 241 3.70 -4.94 -4.99
N ALA A 242 3.72 -4.31 -6.15
CA ALA A 242 4.20 -2.95 -6.30
C ALA A 242 3.36 -2.17 -7.32
N VAL A 243 3.10 -0.90 -7.00
CA VAL A 243 2.44 0.06 -7.87
C VAL A 243 3.29 1.32 -7.95
N PHE A 244 3.82 1.60 -9.13
CA PHE A 244 4.52 2.85 -9.44
C PHE A 244 3.55 3.85 -10.05
N VAL A 245 3.53 5.07 -9.53
CA VAL A 245 2.66 6.14 -10.01
C VAL A 245 3.48 7.39 -10.29
N LYS A 246 3.29 8.00 -11.47
CA LYS A 246 3.91 9.28 -11.83
C LYS A 246 2.87 10.28 -12.25
N VAL A 247 2.95 11.48 -11.67
CA VAL A 247 2.10 12.61 -12.01
C VAL A 247 2.84 13.58 -12.93
N THR A 248 2.23 13.92 -14.06
CA THR A 248 2.75 14.95 -14.97
C THR A 248 1.73 16.07 -15.13
N LYS A 249 2.16 17.31 -14.87
CA LYS A 249 1.35 18.48 -15.24
C LYS A 249 1.46 18.66 -16.76
N ARG A 250 0.33 18.98 -17.40
CA ARG A 250 0.34 19.48 -18.77
C ARG A 250 1.13 20.76 -18.88
#